data_b4f31c489a1ceb48356e0c287dfaaf7d
#
_entry.id   b4f31c489a1ceb48356e0c287dfaaf7d
#
_cell.length_a   1.000
_cell.length_b   1.000
_cell.length_c   1.000
_cell.angle_alpha   90.00
_cell.angle_beta   90.00
_cell.angle_gamma   90.00
#
_symmetry.space_group_name_H-M   'P 1'
#
loop_
_entity.id
_entity.type
_entity.pdbx_description
1 polymer ?
#
loop_
_entity_poly.entity_id
_entity_poly.type
_entity_poly.pdbx_seq_one_letter_code
_entity_poly.pdbx_strand_id
1 'polypeptide(L)'
;MILNLIMFIIIYICIYFMFLKNKEKLQILKISMMYFYLCAVLFVTILPIDFTLDFKWEYHSSIKVTYIHFKPFNDLIMGYRGAVRQIILNIIMTIPFGFLCCVLKKNSTFIGVVLKTFCLSFTIEFFQLIMTIFLLHHRSCDVTDLITNVIGGIIGFILYKLIRWIFNKKGIIVLWTKKKRC
;
A
#
# COMPACT_ATOMS: atom_id res chain seq x y z
N MET A 1 -9.05 13.08 12.48
CA MET A 1 -9.19 12.91 11.01
C MET A 1 -8.66 14.10 10.21
N ILE A 2 -9.20 15.30 10.40
CA ILE A 2 -8.77 16.53 9.65
C ILE A 2 -7.27 16.82 9.86
N LEU A 3 -6.76 16.71 11.07
CA LEU A 3 -5.34 16.96 11.39
C LEU A 3 -4.39 16.07 10.59
N ASN A 4 -4.72 14.79 10.40
CA ASN A 4 -3.92 13.85 9.61
C ASN A 4 -3.88 14.23 8.13
N LEU A 5 -5.01 14.71 7.58
CA LEU A 5 -5.06 15.21 6.20
C LEU A 5 -4.19 16.46 6.02
N ILE A 6 -4.25 17.40 6.97
CA ILE A 6 -3.42 18.60 6.96
C ILE A 6 -1.93 18.21 7.00
N MET A 7 -1.55 17.28 7.87
CA MET A 7 -0.19 16.78 7.96
C MET A 7 0.29 16.19 6.61
N PHE A 8 -0.49 15.35 5.95
CA PHE A 8 -0.14 14.80 4.64
C PHE A 8 0.01 15.90 3.57
N ILE A 9 -0.84 16.93 3.59
CA ILE A 9 -0.71 18.05 2.65
C ILE A 9 0.59 18.83 2.91
N ILE A 10 0.92 19.12 4.16
CA ILE A 10 2.16 19.81 4.52
C ILE A 10 3.38 19.02 4.06
N ILE A 11 3.41 17.70 4.33
CA ILE A 11 4.50 16.81 3.90
C ILE A 11 4.61 16.81 2.36
N TYR A 12 3.49 16.76 1.64
CA TYR A 12 3.50 16.84 0.17
C TYR A 12 4.09 18.14 -0.33
N ILE A 13 3.71 19.28 0.27
CA ILE A 13 4.24 20.60 -0.09
C ILE A 13 5.76 20.63 0.12
N CYS A 14 6.26 20.12 1.25
CA CYS A 14 7.69 20.02 1.51
C CYS A 14 8.39 19.15 0.45
N ILE A 15 7.86 17.97 0.13
CA ILE A 15 8.41 17.08 -0.91
C ILE A 15 8.40 17.78 -2.27
N TYR A 16 7.33 18.51 -2.59
CA TYR A 16 7.23 19.24 -3.85
C TYR A 16 8.35 20.27 -3.99
N PHE A 17 8.55 21.13 -2.98
CA PHE A 17 9.58 22.17 -3.04
C PHE A 17 10.99 21.61 -2.98
N MET A 18 11.25 20.55 -2.21
CA MET A 18 12.59 19.97 -2.08
C MET A 18 13.01 19.12 -3.29
N PHE A 19 12.07 18.33 -3.85
CA PHE A 19 12.45 17.28 -4.80
C PHE A 19 11.73 17.34 -6.16
N LEU A 20 10.54 17.95 -6.25
CA LEU A 20 9.71 17.88 -7.44
C LEU A 20 9.71 19.15 -8.28
N LYS A 21 9.95 20.31 -7.71
CA LYS A 21 9.85 21.62 -8.38
C LYS A 21 10.58 21.69 -9.72
N ASN A 22 11.74 21.05 -9.84
CA ASN A 22 12.58 21.06 -11.04
C ASN A 22 12.39 19.86 -11.97
N LYS A 23 11.39 18.99 -11.72
CA LYS A 23 11.10 17.82 -12.54
C LYS A 23 10.10 18.12 -13.65
N GLU A 24 10.10 17.29 -14.69
CA GLU A 24 9.09 17.36 -15.75
C GLU A 24 7.68 17.13 -15.17
N LYS A 25 6.67 17.87 -15.70
CA LYS A 25 5.26 17.78 -15.27
C LYS A 25 4.75 16.34 -15.19
N LEU A 26 5.12 15.49 -16.14
CA LEU A 26 4.71 14.08 -16.16
C LEU A 26 5.36 13.27 -15.02
N GLN A 27 6.59 13.59 -14.65
CA GLN A 27 7.26 12.94 -13.51
C GLN A 27 6.61 13.38 -12.19
N ILE A 28 6.31 14.68 -12.06
CA ILE A 28 5.60 15.22 -10.91
C ILE A 28 4.28 14.48 -10.74
N LEU A 29 3.47 14.39 -11.80
CA LEU A 29 2.17 13.71 -11.76
C LEU A 29 2.29 12.26 -11.27
N LYS A 30 3.24 11.48 -11.81
CA LYS A 30 3.44 10.07 -11.42
C LYS A 30 3.83 9.91 -9.94
N ILE A 31 4.73 10.75 -9.45
CA ILE A 31 5.19 10.72 -8.06
C ILE A 31 4.05 11.15 -7.14
N SER A 32 3.29 12.18 -7.52
CA SER A 32 2.11 12.63 -6.76
C SER A 32 1.04 11.55 -6.66
N MET A 33 0.75 10.82 -7.75
CA MET A 33 -0.19 9.70 -7.71
C MET A 33 0.25 8.62 -6.73
N MET A 34 1.54 8.25 -6.73
CA MET A 34 2.08 7.29 -5.77
C MET A 34 1.99 7.82 -4.33
N TYR A 35 2.32 9.09 -4.12
CA TYR A 35 2.26 9.72 -2.80
C TYR A 35 0.84 9.68 -2.23
N PHE A 36 -0.15 10.20 -2.96
CA PHE A 36 -1.54 10.21 -2.50
C PHE A 36 -2.10 8.81 -2.30
N TYR A 37 -1.72 7.86 -3.16
CA TYR A 37 -2.08 6.47 -2.97
C TYR A 37 -1.51 5.91 -1.65
N LEU A 38 -0.22 6.14 -1.35
CA LEU A 38 0.40 5.70 -0.09
C LEU A 38 -0.25 6.37 1.13
N CYS A 39 -0.60 7.65 1.04
CA CYS A 39 -1.36 8.33 2.09
C CYS A 39 -2.72 7.66 2.32
N ALA A 40 -3.44 7.29 1.25
CA ALA A 40 -4.71 6.59 1.36
C ALA A 40 -4.55 5.20 2.01
N VAL A 41 -3.51 4.45 1.63
CA VAL A 41 -3.19 3.15 2.25
C VAL A 41 -2.91 3.34 3.74
N LEU A 42 -2.05 4.26 4.12
CA LEU A 42 -1.75 4.55 5.53
C LEU A 42 -3.01 4.98 6.30
N PHE A 43 -3.87 5.77 5.68
CA PHE A 43 -5.12 6.20 6.29
C PHE A 43 -6.07 5.03 6.58
N VAL A 44 -6.15 4.06 5.68
CA VAL A 44 -7.05 2.90 5.82
C VAL A 44 -6.45 1.82 6.73
N THR A 45 -5.12 1.62 6.69
CA THR A 45 -4.48 0.50 7.40
C THR A 45 -4.00 0.85 8.80
N ILE A 46 -3.61 2.11 9.04
CA ILE A 46 -2.97 2.54 10.29
C ILE A 46 -3.83 3.57 11.05
N LEU A 47 -4.50 4.48 10.32
CA LEU A 47 -5.36 5.49 10.92
C LEU A 47 -6.85 5.05 10.85
N PRO A 48 -7.76 5.46 11.76
CA PRO A 48 -7.52 6.36 12.88
C PRO A 48 -6.85 5.65 14.05
N ILE A 49 -5.90 6.34 14.68
CA ILE A 49 -5.38 5.95 15.99
C ILE A 49 -6.34 6.58 17.01
N ASP A 50 -7.11 5.76 17.68
CA ASP A 50 -7.93 6.19 18.79
C ASP A 50 -7.01 6.37 20.01
N PHE A 51 -6.60 7.61 20.25
CA PHE A 51 -5.87 8.00 21.46
C PHE A 51 -6.82 8.11 22.67
N THR A 52 -7.69 7.16 22.86
CA THR A 52 -8.36 7.02 24.16
C THR A 52 -7.33 6.42 25.10
N LEU A 53 -6.63 7.31 25.83
CA LEU A 53 -5.66 6.97 26.86
C LEU A 53 -6.35 6.37 28.11
N ASP A 54 -7.29 5.44 27.93
CA ASP A 54 -7.66 4.52 28.96
C ASP A 54 -6.55 3.48 29.11
N PHE A 55 -5.43 3.97 29.65
CA PHE A 55 -4.26 3.16 29.98
C PHE A 55 -4.64 2.24 31.15
N LYS A 56 -5.42 1.19 30.88
CA LYS A 56 -5.68 0.13 31.84
C LYS A 56 -4.46 -0.78 31.89
N TRP A 57 -3.53 -0.42 32.78
CA TRP A 57 -2.34 -1.23 33.12
C TRP A 57 -2.68 -2.70 33.45
N GLU A 58 -3.86 -2.96 34.00
CA GLU A 58 -4.38 -4.30 34.29
C GLU A 58 -4.56 -5.18 33.06
N TYR A 59 -4.74 -4.58 31.88
CA TYR A 59 -4.94 -5.35 30.64
C TYR A 59 -3.64 -5.92 30.05
N HIS A 60 -2.49 -5.36 30.43
CA HIS A 60 -1.18 -5.82 29.95
C HIS A 60 -0.79 -7.23 30.43
N SER A 61 -1.27 -7.67 31.58
CA SER A 61 -0.93 -9.00 32.11
C SER A 61 -1.67 -10.16 31.45
N SER A 62 -2.72 -9.88 30.67
CA SER A 62 -3.55 -10.86 29.98
C SER A 62 -3.30 -10.92 28.47
N ILE A 63 -2.40 -10.09 27.92
CA ILE A 63 -2.05 -10.10 26.49
C ILE A 63 -1.16 -11.32 26.23
N LYS A 64 -1.80 -12.47 26.07
CA LYS A 64 -1.18 -13.62 25.42
C LYS A 64 -0.86 -13.23 23.99
N VAL A 65 0.29 -13.72 23.48
CA VAL A 65 0.86 -13.58 22.13
C VAL A 65 -0.09 -14.07 21.00
N THR A 66 -1.39 -13.79 21.12
CA THR A 66 -2.45 -14.22 20.21
C THR A 66 -2.58 -13.30 18.98
N TYR A 67 -1.78 -12.23 18.93
CA TYR A 67 -1.89 -11.21 17.86
C TYR A 67 -1.03 -11.49 16.61
N ILE A 68 -0.23 -12.56 16.62
CA ILE A 68 0.57 -12.94 15.45
C ILE A 68 0.01 -14.26 14.91
N HIS A 69 -0.62 -14.20 13.76
CA HIS A 69 -1.14 -15.37 13.07
C HIS A 69 -0.13 -15.84 12.03
N PHE A 70 0.72 -16.79 12.43
CA PHE A 70 1.71 -17.41 11.51
C PHE A 70 1.09 -18.39 10.51
N LYS A 71 -0.12 -18.89 10.79
CA LYS A 71 -0.77 -19.90 9.97
C LYS A 71 -1.58 -19.19 8.87
N PRO A 72 -1.14 -19.24 7.61
CA PRO A 72 -1.84 -18.55 6.55
C PRO A 72 -3.26 -19.10 6.38
N PHE A 73 -4.20 -18.20 6.10
CA PHE A 73 -5.62 -18.50 5.91
C PHE A 73 -6.32 -19.17 7.09
N ASN A 74 -5.78 -19.05 8.29
CA ASN A 74 -6.36 -19.66 9.48
C ASN A 74 -7.80 -19.18 9.73
N ASP A 75 -8.07 -17.90 9.62
CA ASP A 75 -9.37 -17.28 9.82
C ASP A 75 -10.41 -17.77 8.78
N LEU A 76 -9.94 -18.00 7.53
CA LEU A 76 -10.77 -18.58 6.49
C LEU A 76 -11.11 -20.05 6.80
N ILE A 77 -10.13 -20.83 7.26
CA ILE A 77 -10.31 -22.26 7.62
C ILE A 77 -11.25 -22.40 8.82
N MET A 78 -11.14 -21.51 9.80
CA MET A 78 -11.99 -21.47 10.98
C MET A 78 -13.39 -20.89 10.71
N GLY A 79 -13.65 -20.44 9.49
CA GLY A 79 -14.96 -19.90 9.08
C GLY A 79 -15.31 -18.55 9.73
N TYR A 80 -14.32 -17.74 10.12
CA TYR A 80 -14.58 -16.43 10.70
C TYR A 80 -15.30 -15.52 9.69
N ARG A 81 -16.39 -14.89 10.17
CA ARG A 81 -17.13 -13.92 9.36
C ARG A 81 -16.21 -12.73 9.06
N GLY A 82 -16.01 -12.44 7.78
CA GLY A 82 -15.19 -11.32 7.34
C GLY A 82 -13.81 -11.71 6.80
N ALA A 83 -13.30 -12.94 7.03
CA ALA A 83 -12.00 -13.39 6.51
C ALA A 83 -11.90 -13.23 4.98
N VAL A 84 -12.92 -13.66 4.24
CA VAL A 84 -12.97 -13.49 2.78
C VAL A 84 -12.94 -12.01 2.39
N ARG A 85 -13.70 -11.17 3.09
CA ARG A 85 -13.74 -9.73 2.84
C ARG A 85 -12.37 -9.09 3.06
N GLN A 86 -11.66 -9.46 4.13
CA GLN A 86 -10.32 -8.96 4.43
C GLN A 86 -9.34 -9.34 3.32
N ILE A 87 -9.31 -10.60 2.89
CA ILE A 87 -8.50 -11.08 1.78
C ILE A 87 -8.75 -10.24 0.51
N ILE A 88 -10.02 -10.06 0.12
CA ILE A 88 -10.38 -9.30 -1.07
C ILE A 88 -9.94 -7.83 -0.94
N LEU A 89 -10.15 -7.20 0.20
CA LEU A 89 -9.77 -5.80 0.44
C LEU A 89 -8.25 -5.61 0.36
N ASN A 90 -7.45 -6.52 0.90
CA ASN A 90 -5.99 -6.46 0.84
C ASN A 90 -5.49 -6.58 -0.60
N ILE A 91 -6.07 -7.52 -1.37
CA ILE A 91 -5.76 -7.66 -2.80
C ILE A 91 -6.10 -6.36 -3.54
N ILE A 92 -7.34 -5.85 -3.40
CA ILE A 92 -7.78 -4.63 -4.09
C ILE A 92 -6.93 -3.43 -3.70
N MET A 93 -6.58 -3.30 -2.43
CA MET A 93 -5.75 -2.22 -1.91
C MET A 93 -4.38 -2.17 -2.60
N THR A 94 -3.75 -3.31 -2.86
CA THR A 94 -2.37 -3.36 -3.37
C THR A 94 -2.26 -3.46 -4.89
N ILE A 95 -3.36 -3.70 -5.62
CA ILE A 95 -3.39 -3.62 -7.10
C ILE A 95 -2.84 -2.27 -7.61
N PRO A 96 -3.29 -1.09 -7.11
CA PRO A 96 -2.76 0.18 -7.57
C PRO A 96 -1.26 0.34 -7.30
N PHE A 97 -0.74 -0.21 -6.21
CA PHE A 97 0.69 -0.16 -5.92
C PHE A 97 1.54 -0.86 -6.98
N GLY A 98 1.19 -2.11 -7.30
CA GLY A 98 1.89 -2.87 -8.33
C GLY A 98 1.84 -2.17 -9.70
N PHE A 99 0.71 -1.57 -10.05
CA PHE A 99 0.53 -0.78 -11.26
C PHE A 99 1.39 0.48 -11.26
N LEU A 100 1.34 1.28 -10.19
CA LEU A 100 2.08 2.55 -10.07
C LEU A 100 3.61 2.33 -10.03
N CYS A 101 4.09 1.24 -9.46
CA CYS A 101 5.51 0.86 -9.54
C CYS A 101 5.99 0.78 -11.00
N CYS A 102 5.15 0.25 -11.89
CA CYS A 102 5.47 0.15 -13.31
C CYS A 102 5.33 1.48 -14.04
N VAL A 103 4.38 2.33 -13.64
CA VAL A 103 4.21 3.69 -14.19
C VAL A 103 5.41 4.57 -13.86
N LEU A 104 5.95 4.45 -12.63
CA LEU A 104 7.14 5.19 -12.19
C LEU A 104 8.40 4.73 -12.91
N LYS A 105 8.59 3.42 -13.07
CA LYS A 105 9.76 2.85 -13.74
C LYS A 105 9.32 1.93 -14.88
N LYS A 106 9.41 2.42 -16.12
CA LYS A 106 8.95 1.69 -17.34
C LYS A 106 9.51 0.27 -17.50
N ASN A 107 10.71 0.02 -16.99
CA ASN A 107 11.38 -1.28 -17.07
C ASN A 107 11.34 -2.02 -15.72
N SER A 108 10.21 -1.93 -15.01
CA SER A 108 10.02 -2.71 -13.79
C SER A 108 9.97 -4.20 -14.14
N THR A 109 10.80 -4.98 -13.44
CA THR A 109 10.78 -6.44 -13.53
C THR A 109 9.68 -7.01 -12.64
N PHE A 110 9.19 -8.20 -12.96
CA PHE A 110 8.22 -8.91 -12.12
C PHE A 110 8.72 -9.05 -10.68
N ILE A 111 9.93 -9.59 -10.50
CA ILE A 111 10.54 -9.77 -9.19
C ILE A 111 10.68 -8.43 -8.45
N GLY A 112 11.06 -7.37 -9.16
CA GLY A 112 11.20 -6.04 -8.55
C GLY A 112 9.87 -5.47 -8.04
N VAL A 113 8.73 -5.76 -8.68
CA VAL A 113 7.40 -5.35 -8.20
C VAL A 113 6.98 -6.22 -7.02
N VAL A 114 7.19 -7.53 -7.10
CA VAL A 114 6.90 -8.48 -6.00
C VAL A 114 7.64 -8.07 -4.73
N LEU A 115 8.96 -7.83 -4.82
CA LEU A 115 9.77 -7.41 -3.67
C LEU A 115 9.30 -6.08 -3.07
N LYS A 116 8.98 -5.09 -3.90
CA LYS A 116 8.48 -3.80 -3.42
C LYS A 116 7.12 -3.94 -2.72
N THR A 117 6.22 -4.76 -3.28
CA THR A 117 4.92 -5.01 -2.66
C THR A 117 5.07 -5.78 -1.36
N PHE A 118 5.98 -6.76 -1.33
CA PHE A 118 6.32 -7.46 -0.10
C PHE A 118 6.86 -6.51 0.98
N CYS A 119 7.80 -5.63 0.63
CA CYS A 119 8.34 -4.64 1.57
C CYS A 119 7.25 -3.68 2.07
N LEU A 120 6.34 -3.21 1.19
CA LEU A 120 5.22 -2.38 1.60
C LEU A 120 4.31 -3.13 2.58
N SER A 121 3.92 -4.35 2.23
CA SER A 121 3.04 -5.18 3.07
C SER A 121 3.69 -5.46 4.42
N PHE A 122 4.94 -5.90 4.43
CA PHE A 122 5.69 -6.14 5.66
C PHE A 122 5.78 -4.88 6.53
N THR A 123 5.97 -3.71 5.92
CA THR A 123 6.00 -2.44 6.65
C THR A 123 4.65 -2.15 7.30
N ILE A 124 3.55 -2.38 6.61
CA ILE A 124 2.19 -2.19 7.15
C ILE A 124 1.98 -3.12 8.34
N GLU A 125 2.23 -4.43 8.18
CA GLU A 125 2.07 -5.43 9.24
C GLU A 125 2.95 -5.13 10.45
N PHE A 126 4.20 -4.70 10.22
CA PHE A 126 5.11 -4.32 11.28
C PHE A 126 4.61 -3.11 12.09
N PHE A 127 4.08 -2.08 11.42
CA PHE A 127 3.49 -0.93 12.11
C PHE A 127 2.20 -1.30 12.84
N GLN A 128 1.36 -2.17 12.28
CA GLN A 128 0.16 -2.68 12.94
C GLN A 128 0.53 -3.46 14.21
N LEU A 129 1.58 -4.30 14.16
CA LEU A 129 2.09 -5.02 15.33
C LEU A 129 2.59 -4.06 16.42
N ILE A 130 3.39 -3.04 16.05
CA ILE A 130 3.84 -2.01 16.98
C ILE A 130 2.64 -1.31 17.64
N MET A 131 1.64 -0.92 16.85
CA MET A 131 0.45 -0.27 17.38
C MET A 131 -0.33 -1.17 18.32
N THR A 132 -0.43 -2.45 18.02
CA THR A 132 -1.10 -3.42 18.89
C THR A 132 -0.38 -3.56 20.23
N ILE A 133 0.96 -3.63 20.21
CA ILE A 133 1.78 -3.77 21.42
C ILE A 133 1.75 -2.49 22.29
N PHE A 134 1.87 -1.31 21.67
CA PHE A 134 2.04 -0.06 22.43
C PHE A 134 0.73 0.72 22.64
N LEU A 135 -0.24 0.59 21.74
CA LEU A 135 -1.47 1.41 21.76
C LEU A 135 -2.73 0.59 22.01
N LEU A 136 -2.59 -0.70 22.40
CA LEU A 136 -3.72 -1.61 22.65
C LEU A 136 -4.76 -1.69 21.50
N HIS A 137 -4.29 -1.43 20.28
CA HIS A 137 -5.16 -1.53 19.12
C HIS A 137 -5.36 -3.01 18.77
N HIS A 138 -6.61 -3.45 18.68
CA HIS A 138 -6.96 -4.85 18.37
C HIS A 138 -6.72 -5.17 16.88
N ARG A 139 -5.47 -5.10 16.41
CA ARG A 139 -5.08 -5.54 15.08
C ARG A 139 -4.12 -6.71 15.19
N SER A 140 -4.36 -7.75 14.43
CA SER A 140 -3.47 -8.90 14.33
C SER A 140 -2.51 -8.71 13.17
N CYS A 141 -1.24 -9.07 13.36
CA CYS A 141 -0.29 -9.23 12.27
C CYS A 141 -0.53 -10.63 11.66
N ASP A 142 -0.95 -10.68 10.40
CA ASP A 142 -1.33 -11.93 9.73
C ASP A 142 -0.49 -12.16 8.46
N VAL A 143 0.11 -13.35 8.40
CA VAL A 143 0.82 -13.81 7.20
C VAL A 143 -0.11 -13.88 5.98
N THR A 144 -1.42 -14.09 6.19
CA THR A 144 -2.43 -14.05 5.13
C THR A 144 -2.46 -12.69 4.44
N ASP A 145 -2.38 -11.60 5.21
CA ASP A 145 -2.41 -10.23 4.69
C ASP A 145 -1.15 -9.94 3.87
N LEU A 146 0.00 -10.45 4.32
CA LEU A 146 1.24 -10.35 3.55
C LEU A 146 1.12 -11.04 2.17
N ILE A 147 0.58 -12.25 2.14
CA ILE A 147 0.40 -13.03 0.90
C ILE A 147 -0.60 -12.34 -0.03
N THR A 148 -1.75 -11.94 0.50
CA THR A 148 -2.83 -11.35 -0.29
C THR A 148 -2.46 -9.98 -0.85
N ASN A 149 -1.70 -9.19 -0.10
CA ASN A 149 -1.12 -7.94 -0.58
C ASN A 149 -0.15 -8.17 -1.74
N VAL A 150 0.73 -9.17 -1.65
CA VAL A 150 1.65 -9.52 -2.75
C VAL A 150 0.89 -9.97 -3.99
N ILE A 151 -0.18 -10.76 -3.84
CA ILE A 151 -1.05 -11.17 -4.94
C ILE A 151 -1.65 -9.93 -5.63
N GLY A 152 -2.14 -8.96 -4.87
CA GLY A 152 -2.65 -7.71 -5.42
C GLY A 152 -1.60 -6.94 -6.23
N GLY A 153 -0.37 -6.84 -5.73
CA GLY A 153 0.75 -6.23 -6.45
C GLY A 153 1.08 -6.93 -7.77
N ILE A 154 1.01 -8.27 -7.80
CA ILE A 154 1.19 -9.07 -9.03
C ILE A 154 0.08 -8.75 -10.04
N ILE A 155 -1.17 -8.71 -9.60
CA ILE A 155 -2.30 -8.34 -10.45
C ILE A 155 -2.08 -6.94 -11.05
N GLY A 156 -1.65 -5.98 -10.22
CA GLY A 156 -1.32 -4.62 -10.67
C GLY A 156 -0.23 -4.58 -11.76
N PHE A 157 0.83 -5.40 -11.60
CA PHE A 157 1.87 -5.56 -12.61
C PHE A 157 1.30 -6.12 -13.92
N ILE A 158 0.48 -7.17 -13.84
CA ILE A 158 -0.14 -7.80 -15.03
C ILE A 158 -1.05 -6.80 -15.74
N LEU A 159 -1.89 -6.07 -15.02
CA LEU A 159 -2.76 -5.03 -15.56
C LEU A 159 -1.96 -3.94 -16.30
N TYR A 160 -0.84 -3.46 -15.72
CA TYR A 160 0.02 -2.50 -16.40
C TYR A 160 0.58 -3.06 -17.72
N LYS A 161 1.05 -4.30 -17.73
CA LYS A 161 1.59 -4.95 -18.94
C LYS A 161 0.52 -5.12 -20.00
N LEU A 162 -0.69 -5.54 -19.60
CA LEU A 162 -1.83 -5.72 -20.51
C LEU A 162 -2.24 -4.39 -21.15
N ILE A 163 -2.43 -3.35 -20.34
CA ILE A 163 -2.78 -2.02 -20.82
C ILE A 163 -1.70 -1.50 -21.78
N ARG A 164 -0.43 -1.62 -21.43
CA ARG A 164 0.68 -1.20 -22.28
C ARG A 164 0.71 -1.97 -23.61
N TRP A 165 0.42 -3.27 -23.60
CA TRP A 165 0.36 -4.08 -24.82
C TRP A 165 -0.78 -3.63 -25.74
N ILE A 166 -1.99 -3.39 -25.18
CA ILE A 166 -3.15 -2.89 -25.92
C ILE A 166 -2.84 -1.55 -26.59
N PHE A 167 -2.26 -0.61 -25.85
CA PHE A 167 -1.93 0.72 -26.35
C PHE A 167 -0.81 0.67 -27.42
N ASN A 168 0.18 -0.21 -27.25
CA ASN A 168 1.21 -0.43 -28.28
C ASN A 168 0.60 -0.97 -29.57
N LYS A 169 -0.31 -1.96 -29.48
CA LYS A 169 -0.97 -2.56 -30.64
C LYS A 169 -1.83 -1.56 -31.41
N LYS A 170 -2.44 -0.60 -30.72
CA LYS A 170 -3.24 0.48 -31.33
C LYS A 170 -2.41 1.66 -31.86
N GLY A 171 -1.08 1.61 -31.82
CA GLY A 171 -0.20 2.69 -32.30
C GLY A 171 -0.23 3.99 -31.47
N ILE A 172 -1.00 4.05 -30.39
CA ILE A 172 -1.23 5.26 -29.60
C ILE A 172 0.04 5.72 -28.88
N ILE A 173 0.93 4.79 -28.53
CA ILE A 173 2.20 5.12 -27.83
C ILE A 173 3.23 5.79 -28.76
N VAL A 174 3.15 5.52 -30.06
CA VAL A 174 4.08 6.14 -31.05
C VAL A 174 3.93 7.66 -31.10
N LEU A 175 2.73 8.19 -30.86
CA LEU A 175 2.45 9.62 -30.83
C LEU A 175 3.09 10.33 -29.63
N TRP A 176 3.23 9.65 -28.50
CA TRP A 176 3.80 10.20 -27.26
C TRP A 176 5.32 10.21 -27.22
N THR A 177 5.97 9.32 -27.96
CA THR A 177 7.44 9.23 -28.03
C THR A 177 8.03 10.11 -29.15
N LYS A 178 7.29 10.41 -30.23
CA LYS A 178 7.73 11.27 -31.33
C LYS A 178 7.85 12.76 -30.96
N LYS A 179 7.14 13.23 -29.93
CA LYS A 179 7.17 14.65 -29.50
C LYS A 179 8.44 15.06 -28.72
N LYS A 180 9.40 14.14 -28.51
CA LYS A 180 10.69 14.43 -27.85
C LYS A 180 11.88 14.55 -28.81
N ARG A 181 11.67 14.65 -30.15
CA ARG A 181 12.72 14.78 -31.16
C ARG A 181 12.51 15.98 -32.07
N CYS A 182 12.10 17.11 -31.54
CA CYS A 182 12.19 18.42 -32.18
C CYS A 182 12.69 19.41 -31.15
#